data_bc512c0a2207b02222f9ebeeb4f30e8c
#
_entry.id   bc512c0a2207b02222f9ebeeb4f30e8c
#
_cell.length_a   1.000
_cell.length_b   1.000
_cell.length_c   1.000
_cell.angle_alpha   90.00
_cell.angle_beta   90.00
_cell.angle_gamma   90.00
#
_symmetry.space_group_name_H-M   'P 1'
#
loop_
_entity.id
_entity.type
_entity.pdbx_description
1 polymer ?
#
loop_
_entity_poly.entity_id
_entity_poly.type
_entity_poly.pdbx_seq_one_letter_code
_entity_poly.pdbx_strand_id
1 'polypeptide(L)'
;CGTTSGIRACPVCHTPLPANFADGGSPLIGVVGGKNAGKTVYTTVLVHELRNTIRRRFDADIAFTGEQAGVGTAQWLERYEQALFGDQSLFESTTSSADGIRTPLVMQWRQPRLQLGKRVYRTTTLSFYDAAGEDMTTQEFVNSQAYLTAADGLVVLLDPFQLPGAADRIAVPAAGRRDTEPPINVLNRVTEMLRSSTGLGDGKQIRTPIAVVFSKIDAFFGVLGENHPLLRPPRTGPEYDEAAGQDTDEHLRALLAELGADDIDAHLRAHYRTFRYFAVSALGAEPDYGSKQIDPAGVRPFRVDEPLLWLLSNFKVIERSRA
;
A
#
# COMPACT_ATOMS: atom_id res chain seq x y z
N CYS A 1 -25.58 0.28 -15.82
CA CYS A 1 -26.27 1.46 -16.26
C CYS A 1 -26.16 1.54 -17.78
N GLY A 2 -27.13 1.97 -18.54
CA GLY A 2 -27.09 2.05 -20.01
C GLY A 2 -26.61 3.41 -20.53
N THR A 3 -25.85 4.17 -19.75
CA THR A 3 -25.44 5.53 -20.09
C THR A 3 -24.26 5.51 -21.04
N THR A 4 -24.37 6.22 -22.17
CA THR A 4 -23.28 6.43 -23.12
C THR A 4 -22.41 7.58 -22.61
N SER A 5 -21.10 7.36 -22.51
CA SER A 5 -20.13 8.37 -22.11
C SER A 5 -19.13 8.64 -23.23
N GLY A 6 -18.78 9.90 -23.45
CA GLY A 6 -17.65 10.28 -24.32
C GLY A 6 -16.27 10.07 -23.69
N ILE A 7 -16.24 9.69 -22.41
CA ILE A 7 -15.02 9.42 -21.66
C ILE A 7 -14.98 7.92 -21.34
N ARG A 8 -13.84 7.30 -21.50
CA ARG A 8 -13.62 5.91 -21.07
C ARG A 8 -13.75 5.84 -19.54
N ALA A 9 -14.61 4.96 -19.03
CA ALA A 9 -14.85 4.79 -17.59
C ALA A 9 -14.91 3.32 -17.22
N CYS A 10 -14.60 3.00 -15.97
CA CYS A 10 -14.76 1.66 -15.42
C CYS A 10 -16.25 1.29 -15.40
N PRO A 11 -16.67 0.13 -15.92
CA PRO A 11 -18.09 -0.25 -15.93
C PRO A 11 -18.64 -0.57 -14.52
N VAL A 12 -17.77 -0.80 -13.54
CA VAL A 12 -18.17 -1.17 -12.18
C VAL A 12 -18.31 0.08 -11.29
N CYS A 13 -17.28 0.92 -11.22
CA CYS A 13 -17.24 2.07 -10.31
C CYS A 13 -17.36 3.44 -11.02
N HIS A 14 -17.49 3.44 -12.34
CA HIS A 14 -17.57 4.62 -13.20
C HIS A 14 -16.36 5.59 -13.09
N THR A 15 -15.26 5.16 -12.48
CA THR A 15 -14.04 5.96 -12.42
C THR A 15 -13.55 6.29 -13.84
N PRO A 16 -13.28 7.57 -14.16
CA PRO A 16 -12.70 7.95 -15.43
C PRO A 16 -11.34 7.28 -15.65
N LEU A 17 -11.17 6.69 -16.81
CA LEU A 17 -9.92 6.03 -17.22
C LEU A 17 -9.24 6.83 -18.33
N PRO A 18 -7.91 6.88 -18.36
CA PRO A 18 -7.20 7.57 -19.43
C PRO A 18 -7.50 6.94 -20.79
N ALA A 19 -7.45 7.72 -21.85
CA ALA A 19 -7.76 7.25 -23.21
C ALA A 19 -6.88 6.06 -23.64
N ASN A 20 -5.63 6.06 -23.18
CA ASN A 20 -4.62 5.02 -23.45
C ASN A 20 -4.57 3.89 -22.40
N PHE A 21 -5.62 3.74 -21.59
CA PHE A 21 -5.66 2.73 -20.50
C PHE A 21 -5.39 1.30 -21.01
N ALA A 22 -5.84 0.98 -22.23
CA ALA A 22 -5.66 -0.34 -22.82
C ALA A 22 -4.34 -0.51 -23.61
N ASP A 23 -3.58 0.57 -23.83
CA ASP A 23 -2.40 0.56 -24.71
C ASP A 23 -1.11 0.19 -23.97
N GLY A 24 -1.15 0.11 -22.64
CA GLY A 24 -0.02 -0.20 -21.79
C GLY A 24 -0.37 -1.13 -20.63
N GLY A 25 0.61 -1.42 -19.79
CA GLY A 25 0.35 -2.10 -18.51
C GLY A 25 -0.51 -1.22 -17.61
N SER A 26 -1.53 -1.80 -17.00
CA SER A 26 -2.46 -1.08 -16.11
C SER A 26 -2.64 -1.86 -14.82
N PRO A 27 -1.57 -2.05 -14.01
CA PRO A 27 -1.66 -2.84 -12.80
C PRO A 27 -2.60 -2.20 -11.78
N LEU A 28 -3.49 -3.01 -11.24
CA LEU A 28 -4.35 -2.70 -10.12
C LEU A 28 -3.70 -3.19 -8.84
N ILE A 29 -3.50 -2.28 -7.88
CA ILE A 29 -2.88 -2.57 -6.60
C ILE A 29 -3.91 -2.40 -5.49
N GLY A 30 -4.20 -3.48 -4.78
CA GLY A 30 -5.06 -3.45 -3.61
C GLY A 30 -4.25 -3.14 -2.35
N VAL A 31 -4.76 -2.23 -1.50
CA VAL A 31 -4.19 -1.95 -0.17
C VAL A 31 -5.15 -2.51 0.87
N VAL A 32 -4.66 -3.44 1.67
CA VAL A 32 -5.45 -4.19 2.66
C VAL A 32 -4.78 -4.12 4.02
N GLY A 33 -5.55 -4.27 5.07
CA GLY A 33 -5.06 -4.32 6.45
C GLY A 33 -6.22 -4.23 7.42
N GLY A 34 -6.00 -4.60 8.67
CA GLY A 34 -6.98 -4.47 9.73
C GLY A 34 -7.41 -3.02 9.98
N LYS A 35 -8.42 -2.85 10.84
CA LYS A 35 -8.81 -1.53 11.33
C LYS A 35 -7.60 -0.89 12.03
N ASN A 36 -7.42 0.40 11.81
CA ASN A 36 -6.31 1.18 12.38
C ASN A 36 -4.89 0.77 11.92
N ALA A 37 -4.73 -0.16 10.96
CA ALA A 37 -3.41 -0.52 10.42
C ALA A 37 -2.70 0.63 9.66
N GLY A 38 -3.35 1.78 9.49
CA GLY A 38 -2.77 2.96 8.85
C GLY A 38 -2.90 3.00 7.32
N LYS A 39 -3.83 2.23 6.72
CA LYS A 39 -4.02 2.16 5.25
C LYS A 39 -4.13 3.53 4.58
N THR A 40 -5.04 4.37 5.05
CA THR A 40 -5.28 5.69 4.46
C THR A 40 -4.07 6.62 4.64
N VAL A 41 -3.43 6.60 5.81
CA VAL A 41 -2.19 7.36 6.06
C VAL A 41 -1.09 6.89 5.12
N TYR A 42 -0.87 5.57 5.02
CA TYR A 42 0.11 4.98 4.11
C TYR A 42 -0.16 5.41 2.65
N THR A 43 -1.39 5.26 2.18
CA THR A 43 -1.77 5.60 0.79
C THR A 43 -1.57 7.10 0.52
N THR A 44 -2.00 7.97 1.45
CA THR A 44 -1.83 9.42 1.31
C THR A 44 -0.35 9.81 1.23
N VAL A 45 0.47 9.30 2.14
CA VAL A 45 1.91 9.60 2.16
C VAL A 45 2.62 9.00 0.95
N LEU A 46 2.29 7.76 0.55
CA LEU A 46 2.84 7.13 -0.65
C LEU A 46 2.57 7.97 -1.90
N VAL A 47 1.34 8.45 -2.06
CA VAL A 47 0.96 9.27 -3.22
C VAL A 47 1.67 10.63 -3.18
N HIS A 48 1.78 11.23 -2.01
CA HIS A 48 2.57 12.45 -1.85
C HIS A 48 4.03 12.23 -2.28
N GLU A 49 4.67 11.14 -1.85
CA GLU A 49 6.03 10.79 -2.23
C GLU A 49 6.15 10.46 -3.73
N LEU A 50 5.17 9.80 -4.32
CA LEU A 50 5.11 9.56 -5.77
C LEU A 50 5.18 10.87 -6.56
N ARG A 51 4.42 11.89 -6.16
CA ARG A 51 4.36 13.20 -6.82
C ARG A 51 5.61 14.05 -6.61
N ASN A 52 6.33 13.84 -5.53
CA ASN A 52 7.45 14.68 -5.11
C ASN A 52 8.81 14.00 -5.30
N THR A 53 9.12 13.02 -4.49
CA THR A 53 10.45 12.40 -4.40
C THR A 53 10.65 11.32 -5.46
N ILE A 54 9.67 10.42 -5.59
CA ILE A 54 9.80 9.23 -6.45
C ILE A 54 9.82 9.61 -7.92
N ARG A 55 8.97 10.56 -8.35
CA ARG A 55 8.98 11.03 -9.74
C ARG A 55 10.35 11.55 -10.17
N ARG A 56 11.07 12.27 -9.28
CA ARG A 56 12.42 12.78 -9.55
C ARG A 56 13.45 11.65 -9.61
N ARG A 57 13.36 10.69 -8.69
CA ARG A 57 14.24 9.52 -8.63
C ARG A 57 14.20 8.68 -9.90
N PHE A 58 13.03 8.55 -10.52
CA PHE A 58 12.81 7.71 -11.71
C PHE A 58 12.71 8.50 -13.02
N ASP A 59 12.95 9.83 -13.02
CA ASP A 59 12.70 10.73 -14.18
C ASP A 59 11.29 10.46 -14.76
N ALA A 60 10.31 10.27 -13.88
CA ALA A 60 8.95 9.93 -14.27
C ALA A 60 8.02 11.14 -14.14
N ASP A 61 7.07 11.23 -15.06
CA ASP A 61 5.95 12.15 -14.95
C ASP A 61 4.76 11.40 -14.37
N ILE A 62 4.21 11.88 -13.26
CA ILE A 62 3.10 11.25 -12.54
C ILE A 62 1.94 12.24 -12.49
N ALA A 63 0.82 11.86 -13.12
CA ALA A 63 -0.38 12.67 -13.21
C ALA A 63 -1.61 11.86 -12.79
N PHE A 64 -2.53 12.51 -12.07
CA PHE A 64 -3.83 11.91 -11.79
C PHE A 64 -4.71 11.92 -13.03
N THR A 65 -5.56 10.92 -13.15
CA THR A 65 -6.60 10.88 -14.18
C THR A 65 -7.90 11.40 -13.59
N GLY A 66 -8.60 12.25 -14.35
CA GLY A 66 -9.91 12.76 -13.92
C GLY A 66 -9.91 14.12 -13.24
N GLU A 67 -8.78 14.81 -13.10
CA GLU A 67 -8.70 16.17 -12.52
C GLU A 67 -9.61 17.21 -13.23
N GLN A 68 -9.90 16.98 -14.51
CA GLN A 68 -10.73 17.92 -15.29
C GLN A 68 -12.24 17.83 -15.00
N ALA A 69 -12.69 16.79 -14.28
CA ALA A 69 -14.12 16.55 -14.10
C ALA A 69 -14.69 16.98 -12.73
N GLY A 70 -13.85 17.48 -11.81
CA GLY A 70 -14.30 17.90 -10.47
C GLY A 70 -14.91 16.78 -9.61
N VAL A 71 -14.72 15.52 -10.00
CA VAL A 71 -15.36 14.36 -9.36
C VAL A 71 -14.29 13.39 -8.87
N GLY A 72 -14.20 13.20 -7.58
CA GLY A 72 -13.82 11.96 -6.93
C GLY A 72 -12.46 11.92 -6.26
N THR A 73 -11.49 11.24 -6.81
CA THR A 73 -10.32 10.72 -6.09
C THR A 73 -9.29 11.79 -5.70
N ALA A 74 -9.18 12.89 -6.43
CA ALA A 74 -8.27 13.97 -6.09
C ALA A 74 -8.71 14.73 -4.82
N GLN A 75 -10.02 14.96 -4.64
CA GLN A 75 -10.51 15.77 -3.50
C GLN A 75 -10.30 15.11 -2.13
N TRP A 76 -10.54 13.80 -2.02
CA TRP A 76 -10.30 13.14 -0.75
C TRP A 76 -8.80 13.12 -0.41
N LEU A 77 -7.95 12.92 -1.42
CA LEU A 77 -6.51 12.94 -1.24
C LEU A 77 -6.02 14.33 -0.79
N GLU A 78 -6.49 15.41 -1.43
CA GLU A 78 -6.16 16.77 -1.04
C GLU A 78 -6.53 17.06 0.43
N ARG A 79 -7.69 16.56 0.88
CA ARG A 79 -8.11 16.71 2.28
C ARG A 79 -7.15 15.98 3.23
N TYR A 80 -6.74 14.77 2.90
CA TYR A 80 -5.82 14.00 3.74
C TYR A 80 -4.39 14.52 3.67
N GLU A 81 -3.94 14.98 2.50
CA GLU A 81 -2.65 15.65 2.37
C GLU A 81 -2.63 16.95 3.21
N GLN A 82 -3.69 17.76 3.13
CA GLN A 82 -3.79 18.98 3.94
C GLN A 82 -3.72 18.66 5.44
N ALA A 83 -4.46 17.66 5.92
CA ALA A 83 -4.42 17.28 7.34
C ALA A 83 -3.01 16.87 7.78
N LEU A 84 -2.33 16.01 7.02
CA LEU A 84 -1.02 15.48 7.41
C LEU A 84 0.10 16.50 7.21
N PHE A 85 0.17 17.16 6.06
CA PHE A 85 1.30 18.00 5.68
C PHE A 85 1.06 19.50 5.95
N GLY A 86 -0.18 19.94 5.98
CA GLY A 86 -0.56 21.32 6.31
C GLY A 86 -0.87 21.53 7.78
N ASP A 87 -1.84 20.77 8.30
CA ASP A 87 -2.37 20.95 9.64
C ASP A 87 -1.62 20.11 10.69
N GLN A 88 -0.70 19.27 10.27
CA GLN A 88 0.10 18.38 11.11
C GLN A 88 -0.75 17.54 12.08
N SER A 89 -1.88 17.04 11.58
CA SER A 89 -2.84 16.28 12.38
C SER A 89 -3.25 14.98 11.70
N LEU A 90 -3.55 13.97 12.52
CA LEU A 90 -4.23 12.77 12.05
C LEU A 90 -5.69 13.12 11.79
N PHE A 91 -6.21 12.59 10.68
CA PHE A 91 -7.63 12.67 10.40
C PHE A 91 -8.41 11.63 11.22
N GLU A 92 -9.69 11.87 11.41
CA GLU A 92 -10.60 10.89 12.01
C GLU A 92 -10.66 9.62 11.14
N SER A 93 -10.90 8.46 11.78
CA SER A 93 -11.03 7.22 11.03
C SER A 93 -11.96 7.45 9.84
N THR A 94 -11.54 6.99 8.67
CA THR A 94 -12.38 7.08 7.47
C THR A 94 -13.72 6.41 7.77
N THR A 95 -14.71 7.22 8.17
CA THR A 95 -16.10 6.78 8.25
C THR A 95 -16.51 6.29 6.86
N SER A 96 -17.23 5.18 6.82
CA SER A 96 -17.87 4.72 5.59
C SER A 96 -18.50 5.93 4.90
N SER A 97 -18.12 6.19 3.65
CA SER A 97 -18.67 7.32 2.92
C SER A 97 -20.18 7.14 2.84
N ALA A 98 -20.94 8.16 3.20
CA ALA A 98 -22.40 8.16 3.06
C ALA A 98 -22.87 7.86 1.62
N ASP A 99 -21.96 7.89 0.65
CA ASP A 99 -22.23 7.71 -0.78
C ASP A 99 -21.83 6.31 -1.33
N GLY A 100 -21.42 5.36 -0.49
CA GLY A 100 -21.39 3.90 -0.77
C GLY A 100 -20.42 3.40 -1.84
N ILE A 101 -19.74 4.22 -2.62
CA ILE A 101 -18.80 3.76 -3.66
C ILE A 101 -17.44 4.42 -3.47
N ARG A 102 -16.47 3.64 -3.01
CA ARG A 102 -15.06 4.07 -3.04
C ARG A 102 -14.52 3.87 -4.44
N THR A 103 -14.10 4.96 -5.06
CA THR A 103 -13.43 4.91 -6.36
C THR A 103 -11.93 4.71 -6.17
N PRO A 104 -11.28 3.85 -7.00
CA PRO A 104 -9.84 3.71 -6.95
C PRO A 104 -9.15 5.03 -7.31
N LEU A 105 -8.01 5.26 -6.70
CA LEU A 105 -7.12 6.34 -7.10
C LEU A 105 -6.37 5.89 -8.36
N VAL A 106 -6.60 6.58 -9.47
CA VAL A 106 -5.99 6.24 -10.76
C VAL A 106 -5.01 7.33 -11.17
N MET A 107 -3.77 6.92 -11.45
CA MET A 107 -2.71 7.81 -11.91
C MET A 107 -1.93 7.20 -13.06
N GLN A 108 -1.30 8.06 -13.87
CA GLN A 108 -0.41 7.66 -14.93
C GLN A 108 1.04 7.85 -14.50
N TRP A 109 1.81 6.79 -14.63
CA TRP A 109 3.27 6.80 -14.52
C TRP A 109 3.85 6.82 -15.94
N ARG A 110 4.48 7.92 -16.33
CA ARG A 110 5.11 8.10 -17.64
C ARG A 110 6.61 8.19 -17.47
N GLN A 111 7.34 7.20 -17.96
CA GLN A 111 8.79 7.13 -17.83
C GLN A 111 9.46 7.11 -19.20
N PRO A 112 10.52 7.92 -19.41
CA PRO A 112 11.30 7.85 -20.64
C PRO A 112 12.06 6.53 -20.72
N ARG A 113 12.09 5.95 -21.91
CA ARG A 113 12.90 4.78 -22.27
C ARG A 113 13.66 5.07 -23.53
N LEU A 114 14.89 4.56 -23.63
CA LEU A 114 15.66 4.58 -24.86
C LEU A 114 15.29 3.35 -25.70
N GLN A 115 14.74 3.59 -26.89
CA GLN A 115 14.44 2.53 -27.85
C GLN A 115 15.08 2.88 -29.19
N LEU A 116 16.01 2.07 -29.65
CA LEU A 116 16.77 2.31 -30.92
C LEU A 116 17.39 3.72 -30.97
N GLY A 117 17.97 4.19 -29.85
CA GLY A 117 18.57 5.52 -29.75
C GLY A 117 17.59 6.70 -29.66
N LYS A 118 16.29 6.45 -29.68
CA LYS A 118 15.26 7.48 -29.53
C LYS A 118 14.65 7.42 -28.14
N ARG A 119 14.36 8.61 -27.56
CA ARG A 119 13.63 8.73 -26.29
C ARG A 119 12.13 8.51 -26.57
N VAL A 120 11.58 7.43 -26.08
CA VAL A 120 10.14 7.12 -26.12
C VAL A 120 9.59 7.11 -24.69
N TYR A 121 8.31 7.45 -24.52
CA TYR A 121 7.67 7.40 -23.22
C TYR A 121 6.83 6.14 -23.08
N ARG A 122 7.10 5.35 -22.02
CA ARG A 122 6.23 4.26 -21.61
C ARG A 122 5.26 4.80 -20.57
N THR A 123 3.97 4.64 -20.81
CA THR A 123 2.93 5.00 -19.86
C THR A 123 2.39 3.74 -19.21
N THR A 124 2.32 3.74 -17.89
CA THR A 124 1.68 2.69 -17.08
C THR A 124 0.59 3.37 -16.25
N THR A 125 -0.61 2.83 -16.26
CA THR A 125 -1.69 3.32 -15.41
C THR A 125 -1.66 2.54 -14.09
N LEU A 126 -1.46 3.24 -12.99
CA LEU A 126 -1.48 2.68 -11.65
C LEU A 126 -2.84 2.97 -11.04
N SER A 127 -3.49 1.93 -10.53
CA SER A 127 -4.76 2.07 -9.81
C SER A 127 -4.58 1.53 -8.40
N PHE A 128 -4.91 2.35 -7.39
CA PHE A 128 -4.86 1.96 -5.99
C PHE A 128 -6.27 1.89 -5.44
N TYR A 129 -6.57 0.81 -4.78
CA TYR A 129 -7.83 0.64 -4.08
C TYR A 129 -7.55 0.45 -2.59
N ASP A 130 -8.03 1.39 -1.77
CA ASP A 130 -7.98 1.30 -0.32
C ASP A 130 -9.21 0.54 0.17
N ALA A 131 -9.03 -0.75 0.47
CA ALA A 131 -10.09 -1.58 1.03
C ALA A 131 -10.43 -1.09 2.44
N ALA A 132 -11.68 -0.66 2.64
CA ALA A 132 -12.16 -0.28 3.96
C ALA A 132 -12.03 -1.44 4.96
N GLY A 133 -11.94 -1.09 6.24
CA GLY A 133 -12.00 -2.06 7.35
C GLY A 133 -13.41 -2.62 7.55
N GLU A 134 -13.64 -3.21 8.71
CA GLU A 134 -14.79 -4.06 9.05
C GLU A 134 -16.19 -3.43 9.02
N ASP A 135 -16.31 -2.09 8.96
CA ASP A 135 -17.59 -1.37 8.98
C ASP A 135 -18.21 -1.18 7.58
N MET A 136 -17.91 -2.07 6.63
CA MET A 136 -18.41 -1.98 5.27
C MET A 136 -19.90 -2.36 5.19
N THR A 137 -20.67 -1.57 4.41
CA THR A 137 -21.98 -2.01 3.95
C THR A 137 -21.84 -3.26 3.06
N THR A 138 -22.91 -4.03 2.90
CA THR A 138 -22.91 -5.23 2.02
C THR A 138 -22.44 -4.88 0.61
N GLN A 139 -22.80 -3.72 0.08
CA GLN A 139 -22.40 -3.29 -1.26
C GLN A 139 -20.93 -2.89 -1.33
N GLU A 140 -20.41 -2.21 -0.31
CA GLU A 140 -18.97 -1.89 -0.21
C GLU A 140 -18.12 -3.14 -0.09
N PHE A 141 -18.58 -4.14 0.66
CA PHE A 141 -17.93 -5.44 0.75
C PHE A 141 -17.84 -6.14 -0.60
N VAL A 142 -18.92 -6.20 -1.36
CA VAL A 142 -18.95 -6.81 -2.71
C VAL A 142 -18.04 -6.06 -3.66
N ASN A 143 -18.04 -4.74 -3.66
CA ASN A 143 -17.16 -3.94 -4.49
C ASN A 143 -15.69 -4.13 -4.10
N SER A 144 -15.40 -4.15 -2.81
CA SER A 144 -14.05 -4.40 -2.29
C SER A 144 -13.54 -5.78 -2.72
N GLN A 145 -14.37 -6.81 -2.64
CA GLN A 145 -14.02 -8.15 -3.14
C GLN A 145 -13.68 -8.13 -4.64
N ALA A 146 -14.49 -7.46 -5.45
CA ALA A 146 -14.27 -7.40 -6.90
C ALA A 146 -12.92 -6.74 -7.24
N TYR A 147 -12.54 -5.67 -6.54
CA TYR A 147 -11.24 -5.02 -6.73
C TYR A 147 -10.08 -5.88 -6.28
N LEU A 148 -10.18 -6.49 -5.10
CA LEU A 148 -9.11 -7.32 -4.55
C LEU A 148 -8.87 -8.58 -5.40
N THR A 149 -9.95 -9.17 -5.93
CA THR A 149 -9.84 -10.33 -6.82
C THR A 149 -9.30 -9.98 -8.21
N ALA A 150 -9.50 -8.74 -8.65
CA ALA A 150 -8.94 -8.23 -9.89
C ALA A 150 -7.53 -7.64 -9.74
N ALA A 151 -7.01 -7.55 -8.50
CA ALA A 151 -5.72 -6.93 -8.23
C ALA A 151 -4.57 -7.76 -8.81
N ASP A 152 -3.67 -7.06 -9.51
CA ASP A 152 -2.41 -7.64 -10.02
C ASP A 152 -1.36 -7.79 -8.92
N GLY A 153 -1.49 -7.02 -7.83
CA GLY A 153 -0.66 -7.09 -6.65
C GLY A 153 -1.33 -6.51 -5.42
N LEU A 154 -0.90 -6.96 -4.24
CA LEU A 154 -1.45 -6.51 -2.96
C LEU A 154 -0.36 -5.92 -2.07
N VAL A 155 -0.74 -4.86 -1.37
CA VAL A 155 -0.02 -4.32 -0.21
C VAL A 155 -0.85 -4.64 1.02
N VAL A 156 -0.34 -5.49 1.90
CA VAL A 156 -1.04 -5.94 3.10
C VAL A 156 -0.35 -5.33 4.32
N LEU A 157 -1.02 -4.39 4.99
CA LEU A 157 -0.50 -3.74 6.18
C LEU A 157 -0.77 -4.60 7.42
N LEU A 158 0.31 -4.98 8.10
CA LEU A 158 0.28 -5.57 9.43
C LEU A 158 0.48 -4.46 10.46
N ASP A 159 -0.49 -4.31 11.36
CA ASP A 159 -0.34 -3.40 12.51
C ASP A 159 0.51 -4.09 13.58
N PRO A 160 1.72 -3.60 13.88
CA PRO A 160 2.58 -4.21 14.88
C PRO A 160 1.98 -4.20 16.29
N PHE A 161 1.10 -3.26 16.60
CA PHE A 161 0.41 -3.21 17.90
C PHE A 161 -0.54 -4.39 18.13
N GLN A 162 -0.90 -5.13 17.07
CA GLN A 162 -1.78 -6.30 17.13
C GLN A 162 -1.00 -7.63 17.15
N LEU A 163 0.33 -7.59 17.17
CA LEU A 163 1.16 -8.79 17.27
C LEU A 163 1.26 -9.26 18.71
N PRO A 164 1.29 -10.59 18.96
CA PRO A 164 1.22 -11.14 20.33
C PRO A 164 2.29 -10.60 21.28
N GLY A 165 3.54 -10.52 20.84
CA GLY A 165 4.67 -10.05 21.65
C GLY A 165 4.92 -8.52 21.62
N ALA A 166 4.04 -7.73 20.98
CA ALA A 166 4.29 -6.29 20.84
C ALA A 166 4.31 -5.57 22.18
N ALA A 167 3.36 -5.86 23.07
CA ALA A 167 3.25 -5.20 24.38
C ALA A 167 4.43 -5.48 25.32
N ASP A 168 5.19 -6.54 25.06
CA ASP A 168 6.40 -6.87 25.83
C ASP A 168 7.63 -6.07 25.37
N ARG A 169 7.55 -5.48 24.19
CA ARG A 169 8.67 -4.77 23.55
C ARG A 169 8.46 -3.27 23.44
N ILE A 170 7.24 -2.82 23.24
CA ILE A 170 6.89 -1.41 23.00
C ILE A 170 5.66 -0.99 23.80
N ALA A 171 5.53 0.30 24.02
CA ALA A 171 4.33 0.87 24.61
C ALA A 171 3.19 0.85 23.58
N VAL A 172 2.23 -0.06 23.73
CA VAL A 172 1.05 -0.10 22.86
C VAL A 172 0.06 0.99 23.29
N PRO A 173 -0.27 1.96 22.42
CA PRO A 173 -1.21 3.03 22.73
C PRO A 173 -2.61 2.50 23.05
N ALA A 174 -3.40 3.24 23.83
CA ALA A 174 -4.77 2.85 24.16
C ALA A 174 -5.66 2.70 22.89
N ALA A 175 -5.39 3.49 21.86
CA ALA A 175 -6.05 3.37 20.56
C ALA A 175 -5.69 2.06 19.84
N GLY A 176 -4.48 1.55 20.01
CA GLY A 176 -4.03 0.27 19.45
C GLY A 176 -4.53 -0.96 20.21
N ARG A 177 -5.07 -0.78 21.43
CA ARG A 177 -5.65 -1.87 22.24
C ARG A 177 -7.14 -2.09 22.02
N ARG A 178 -7.80 -1.20 21.29
CA ARG A 178 -9.21 -1.28 20.94
C ARG A 178 -9.39 -1.97 19.59
N ASP A 179 -10.44 -2.75 19.46
CA ASP A 179 -10.79 -3.42 18.19
C ASP A 179 -9.61 -4.28 17.64
N THR A 180 -9.12 -5.18 18.46
CA THR A 180 -7.93 -6.00 18.18
C THR A 180 -8.28 -7.16 17.27
N GLU A 181 -8.03 -7.03 15.97
CA GLU A 181 -8.04 -8.16 15.06
C GLU A 181 -6.60 -8.61 14.79
N PRO A 182 -6.21 -9.85 15.12
CA PRO A 182 -4.90 -10.37 14.80
C PRO A 182 -4.62 -10.26 13.29
N PRO A 183 -3.42 -9.79 12.87
CA PRO A 183 -3.07 -9.63 11.45
C PRO A 183 -3.23 -10.91 10.62
N ILE A 184 -3.06 -12.08 11.22
CA ILE A 184 -3.27 -13.37 10.56
C ILE A 184 -4.72 -13.55 10.07
N ASN A 185 -5.72 -13.00 10.78
CA ASN A 185 -7.12 -13.10 10.35
C ASN A 185 -7.38 -12.30 9.08
N VAL A 186 -6.73 -11.14 8.94
CA VAL A 186 -6.78 -10.33 7.71
C VAL A 186 -6.19 -11.13 6.54
N LEU A 187 -5.03 -11.75 6.75
CA LEU A 187 -4.38 -12.59 5.73
C LEU A 187 -5.23 -13.79 5.35
N ASN A 188 -5.86 -14.47 6.33
CA ASN A 188 -6.76 -15.58 6.08
C ASN A 188 -7.92 -15.17 5.17
N ARG A 189 -8.59 -14.05 5.47
CA ARG A 189 -9.71 -13.54 4.65
C ARG A 189 -9.28 -13.19 3.23
N VAL A 190 -8.15 -12.50 3.07
CA VAL A 190 -7.60 -12.15 1.75
C VAL A 190 -7.26 -13.42 0.96
N THR A 191 -6.64 -14.39 1.60
CA THR A 191 -6.28 -15.67 0.99
C THR A 191 -7.52 -16.44 0.53
N GLU A 192 -8.53 -16.53 1.38
CA GLU A 192 -9.78 -17.23 1.08
C GLU A 192 -10.53 -16.59 -0.09
N MET A 193 -10.59 -15.27 -0.10
CA MET A 193 -11.18 -14.47 -1.17
C MET A 193 -10.46 -14.71 -2.51
N LEU A 194 -9.13 -14.64 -2.53
CA LEU A 194 -8.34 -14.85 -3.75
C LEU A 194 -8.43 -16.30 -4.26
N ARG A 195 -8.45 -17.28 -3.37
CA ARG A 195 -8.63 -18.69 -3.75
C ARG A 195 -10.01 -18.95 -4.34
N SER A 196 -11.06 -18.46 -3.68
CA SER A 196 -12.45 -18.62 -4.11
C SER A 196 -12.69 -18.00 -5.48
N SER A 197 -12.20 -16.77 -5.70
CA SER A 197 -12.40 -16.03 -6.96
C SER A 197 -11.67 -16.65 -8.16
N THR A 198 -10.49 -17.24 -7.91
CA THR A 198 -9.68 -17.85 -8.98
C THR A 198 -9.99 -19.33 -9.20
N GLY A 199 -10.87 -19.92 -8.39
CA GLY A 199 -11.14 -21.37 -8.44
C GLY A 199 -9.88 -22.20 -8.17
N LEU A 200 -8.97 -21.70 -7.36
CA LEU A 200 -7.67 -22.33 -7.14
C LEU A 200 -7.83 -23.59 -6.29
N GLY A 201 -7.54 -24.75 -6.89
CA GLY A 201 -7.60 -26.05 -6.21
C GLY A 201 -6.60 -26.18 -5.05
N ASP A 202 -6.82 -27.18 -4.19
CA ASP A 202 -5.95 -27.47 -3.07
C ASP A 202 -4.50 -27.69 -3.47
N GLY A 203 -3.56 -27.25 -2.62
CA GLY A 203 -2.12 -27.38 -2.86
C GLY A 203 -1.53 -26.43 -3.89
N LYS A 204 -2.33 -25.60 -4.59
CA LYS A 204 -1.81 -24.58 -5.50
C LYS A 204 -1.64 -23.22 -4.77
N GLN A 205 -0.52 -22.55 -5.08
CA GLN A 205 -0.23 -21.23 -4.53
C GLN A 205 -0.83 -20.11 -5.39
N ILE A 206 -1.27 -19.05 -4.72
CA ILE A 206 -1.74 -17.81 -5.32
C ILE A 206 -0.56 -17.13 -6.04
N ARG A 207 -0.78 -16.65 -7.26
CA ARG A 207 0.26 -16.03 -8.10
C ARG A 207 0.35 -14.52 -7.93
N THR A 208 -0.70 -13.88 -7.46
CA THR A 208 -0.72 -12.44 -7.17
C THR A 208 0.37 -12.13 -6.13
N PRO A 209 1.37 -11.28 -6.46
CA PRO A 209 2.42 -10.94 -5.53
C PRO A 209 1.88 -10.10 -4.37
N ILE A 210 2.36 -10.38 -3.17
CA ILE A 210 1.98 -9.67 -1.95
C ILE A 210 3.20 -8.98 -1.34
N ALA A 211 3.11 -7.66 -1.18
CA ALA A 211 3.98 -6.87 -0.32
C ALA A 211 3.38 -6.85 1.09
N VAL A 212 4.00 -7.53 2.02
CA VAL A 212 3.57 -7.60 3.43
C VAL A 212 4.28 -6.50 4.20
N VAL A 213 3.54 -5.51 4.63
CA VAL A 213 4.08 -4.28 5.20
C VAL A 213 3.89 -4.28 6.71
N PHE A 214 4.98 -4.38 7.45
CA PHE A 214 5.02 -4.07 8.87
C PHE A 214 4.94 -2.55 9.00
N SER A 215 3.74 -2.05 9.22
CA SER A 215 3.46 -0.63 9.34
C SER A 215 3.95 -0.08 10.69
N LYS A 216 4.04 1.24 10.83
CA LYS A 216 4.41 1.89 12.10
C LYS A 216 5.71 1.36 12.73
N ILE A 217 6.72 1.05 11.89
CA ILE A 217 8.03 0.56 12.39
C ILE A 217 8.70 1.60 13.31
N ASP A 218 8.30 2.88 13.22
CA ASP A 218 8.72 3.95 14.10
C ASP A 218 8.48 3.64 15.58
N ALA A 219 7.44 2.91 15.94
CA ALA A 219 7.20 2.44 17.30
C ALA A 219 8.34 1.53 17.83
N PHE A 220 9.11 0.94 16.94
CA PHE A 220 10.24 0.05 17.27
C PHE A 220 11.61 0.74 17.18
N PHE A 221 11.71 1.98 16.71
CA PHE A 221 13.00 2.65 16.53
C PHE A 221 13.84 2.68 17.82
N GLY A 222 13.20 2.90 18.97
CA GLY A 222 13.90 2.94 20.26
C GLY A 222 14.36 1.56 20.78
N VAL A 223 13.77 0.47 20.35
CA VAL A 223 14.03 -0.88 20.86
C VAL A 223 14.88 -1.74 19.93
N LEU A 224 14.96 -1.40 18.65
CA LEU A 224 15.78 -2.12 17.69
C LEU A 224 17.29 -1.81 17.81
N GLY A 225 17.66 -0.71 18.47
CA GLY A 225 19.04 -0.24 18.54
C GLY A 225 19.53 0.46 17.25
N GLU A 226 20.39 1.45 17.40
CA GLU A 226 20.80 2.40 16.35
C GLU A 226 21.37 1.76 15.07
N ASN A 227 22.05 0.60 15.19
CA ASN A 227 22.69 -0.08 14.09
C ASN A 227 21.87 -1.22 13.50
N HIS A 228 20.59 -1.37 13.91
CA HIS A 228 19.78 -2.46 13.42
C HIS A 228 19.54 -2.36 11.90
N PRO A 229 19.67 -3.47 11.14
CA PRO A 229 19.55 -3.44 9.67
C PRO A 229 18.22 -2.84 9.17
N LEU A 230 17.12 -3.07 9.86
CA LEU A 230 15.81 -2.48 9.52
C LEU A 230 15.78 -0.94 9.59
N LEU A 231 16.73 -0.31 10.31
CA LEU A 231 16.83 1.16 10.44
C LEU A 231 17.75 1.79 9.40
N ARG A 232 18.41 0.99 8.55
CA ARG A 232 19.27 1.52 7.49
C ARG A 232 18.44 2.37 6.52
N PRO A 233 18.94 3.56 6.13
CA PRO A 233 18.25 4.38 5.14
C PRO A 233 18.13 3.65 3.80
N PRO A 234 17.01 3.84 3.07
CA PRO A 234 16.81 3.21 1.77
C PRO A 234 17.81 3.74 0.75
N ARG A 235 18.18 2.92 -0.23
CA ARG A 235 18.94 3.39 -1.39
C ARG A 235 18.03 4.15 -2.34
N THR A 236 18.60 5.16 -3.00
CA THR A 236 17.84 6.12 -3.84
C THR A 236 18.16 5.98 -5.33
N GLY A 237 18.62 4.82 -5.80
CA GLY A 237 18.87 4.56 -7.22
C GLY A 237 17.57 4.51 -8.06
N PRO A 238 17.66 4.63 -9.39
CA PRO A 238 16.50 4.62 -10.30
C PRO A 238 15.95 3.20 -10.57
N GLU A 239 16.24 2.25 -9.70
CA GLU A 239 15.83 0.85 -9.76
C GLU A 239 15.39 0.37 -8.37
N TYR A 240 14.70 -0.76 -8.32
CA TYR A 240 14.46 -1.45 -7.05
C TYR A 240 15.71 -2.20 -6.62
N ASP A 241 16.22 -1.93 -5.42
CA ASP A 241 17.38 -2.60 -4.85
C ASP A 241 16.98 -3.99 -4.29
N GLU A 242 17.27 -5.04 -5.06
CA GLU A 242 16.91 -6.41 -4.71
C GLU A 242 17.64 -6.89 -3.46
N ALA A 243 18.93 -6.58 -3.33
CA ALA A 243 19.75 -7.04 -2.18
C ALA A 243 19.28 -6.37 -0.88
N ALA A 244 19.02 -5.05 -0.89
CA ALA A 244 18.48 -4.35 0.26
C ALA A 244 17.07 -4.83 0.62
N GLY A 245 16.25 -5.17 -0.39
CA GLY A 245 14.92 -5.74 -0.16
C GLY A 245 14.96 -7.13 0.47
N GLN A 246 15.91 -7.98 0.09
CA GLN A 246 16.12 -9.29 0.71
C GLN A 246 16.61 -9.17 2.15
N ASP A 247 17.59 -8.29 2.40
CA ASP A 247 18.09 -8.00 3.75
C ASP A 247 16.96 -7.56 4.69
N THR A 248 16.09 -6.66 4.22
CA THR A 248 14.91 -6.23 4.98
C THR A 248 13.92 -7.36 5.25
N ASP A 249 13.63 -8.18 4.24
CA ASP A 249 12.74 -9.33 4.33
C ASP A 249 13.20 -10.33 5.40
N GLU A 250 14.50 -10.65 5.41
CA GLU A 250 15.10 -11.58 6.36
C GLU A 250 15.04 -11.06 7.80
N HIS A 251 15.43 -9.79 8.01
CA HIS A 251 15.43 -9.19 9.35
C HIS A 251 14.00 -8.96 9.89
N LEU A 252 13.06 -8.61 9.02
CA LEU A 252 11.68 -8.43 9.45
C LEU A 252 11.03 -9.77 9.79
N ARG A 253 11.35 -10.83 9.06
CA ARG A 253 10.91 -12.18 9.37
C ARG A 253 11.42 -12.64 10.74
N ALA A 254 12.69 -12.34 11.06
CA ALA A 254 13.24 -12.62 12.38
C ALA A 254 12.50 -11.83 13.47
N LEU A 255 12.23 -10.54 13.26
CA LEU A 255 11.47 -9.72 14.19
C LEU A 255 10.04 -10.24 14.40
N LEU A 256 9.34 -10.68 13.35
CA LEU A 256 8.01 -11.27 13.45
C LEU A 256 8.03 -12.57 14.29
N ALA A 257 9.04 -13.42 14.12
CA ALA A 257 9.23 -14.62 14.94
C ALA A 257 9.46 -14.25 16.42
N GLU A 258 10.32 -13.25 16.70
CA GLU A 258 10.53 -12.74 18.06
C GLU A 258 9.26 -12.15 18.69
N LEU A 259 8.33 -11.66 17.89
CA LEU A 259 7.03 -11.15 18.33
C LEU A 259 5.94 -12.24 18.39
N GLY A 260 6.32 -13.52 18.19
CA GLY A 260 5.38 -14.65 18.25
C GLY A 260 4.37 -14.68 17.10
N ALA A 261 4.78 -14.22 15.92
CA ALA A 261 3.95 -14.12 14.72
C ALA A 261 4.45 -15.06 13.59
N ASP A 262 4.99 -16.22 13.94
CA ASP A 262 5.48 -17.24 13.00
C ASP A 262 4.38 -17.80 12.10
N ASP A 263 3.15 -17.79 12.57
CA ASP A 263 1.96 -18.21 11.84
C ASP A 263 1.74 -17.39 10.56
N ILE A 264 2.11 -16.13 10.56
CA ILE A 264 2.07 -15.24 9.39
C ILE A 264 3.01 -15.75 8.29
N ASP A 265 4.27 -16.06 8.63
CA ASP A 265 5.24 -16.58 7.65
C ASP A 265 4.84 -17.97 7.16
N ALA A 266 4.40 -18.84 8.05
CA ALA A 266 3.90 -20.17 7.70
C ALA A 266 2.71 -20.08 6.72
N HIS A 267 1.76 -19.20 6.99
CA HIS A 267 0.60 -18.95 6.12
C HIS A 267 1.03 -18.44 4.72
N LEU A 268 1.89 -17.45 4.67
CA LEU A 268 2.35 -16.88 3.40
C LEU A 268 3.09 -17.90 2.55
N ARG A 269 4.00 -18.70 3.13
CA ARG A 269 4.70 -19.78 2.45
C ARG A 269 3.78 -20.87 1.92
N ALA A 270 2.74 -21.19 2.66
CA ALA A 270 1.77 -22.20 2.25
C ALA A 270 0.91 -21.74 1.07
N HIS A 271 0.51 -20.47 1.05
CA HIS A 271 -0.54 -20.00 0.16
C HIS A 271 -0.06 -19.13 -1.01
N TYR A 272 1.11 -18.49 -0.92
CA TYR A 272 1.57 -17.52 -1.92
C TYR A 272 2.89 -17.93 -2.57
N ARG A 273 2.94 -17.76 -3.88
CA ARG A 273 4.16 -18.03 -4.66
C ARG A 273 5.19 -16.92 -4.51
N THR A 274 4.73 -15.67 -4.41
CA THR A 274 5.58 -14.47 -4.41
C THR A 274 5.10 -13.52 -3.34
N PHE A 275 5.92 -13.34 -2.31
CA PHE A 275 5.67 -12.36 -1.26
C PHE A 275 7.00 -11.81 -0.73
N ARG A 276 6.94 -10.64 -0.08
CA ARG A 276 8.09 -10.00 0.57
C ARG A 276 7.62 -9.13 1.71
N TYR A 277 8.40 -9.11 2.78
CA TYR A 277 8.17 -8.24 3.93
C TYR A 277 8.86 -6.89 3.77
N PHE A 278 8.22 -5.85 4.30
CA PHE A 278 8.69 -4.46 4.28
C PHE A 278 8.46 -3.81 5.63
N ALA A 279 9.46 -3.08 6.15
CA ALA A 279 9.37 -2.27 7.35
C ALA A 279 9.13 -0.81 6.96
N VAL A 280 7.98 -0.25 7.32
CA VAL A 280 7.53 1.06 6.84
C VAL A 280 7.02 1.93 7.98
N SER A 281 7.40 3.19 7.99
CA SER A 281 6.68 4.22 8.73
C SER A 281 6.18 5.30 7.76
N ALA A 282 4.87 5.51 7.73
CA ALA A 282 4.30 6.57 6.92
C ALA A 282 4.56 7.95 7.52
N LEU A 283 4.57 8.08 8.83
CA LEU A 283 4.77 9.36 9.52
C LEU A 283 6.25 9.64 9.88
N GLY A 284 7.05 8.58 10.12
CA GLY A 284 8.45 8.66 10.54
C GLY A 284 8.66 8.86 12.03
N ALA A 285 7.60 9.08 12.76
CA ALA A 285 7.56 9.14 14.22
C ALA A 285 6.16 8.79 14.72
N GLU A 286 6.09 8.29 15.95
CA GLU A 286 4.83 7.97 16.60
C GLU A 286 4.01 9.24 16.87
N PRO A 287 2.75 9.33 16.43
CA PRO A 287 1.91 10.49 16.72
C PRO A 287 1.37 10.45 18.15
N ASP A 288 0.94 11.59 18.66
CA ASP A 288 0.09 11.63 19.84
C ASP A 288 -1.33 11.20 19.49
N TYR A 289 -1.67 9.96 19.79
CA TYR A 289 -2.99 9.40 19.50
C TYR A 289 -4.13 10.06 20.32
N GLY A 290 -3.81 10.73 21.42
CA GLY A 290 -4.78 11.42 22.26
C GLY A 290 -5.20 12.76 21.65
N SER A 291 -4.24 13.60 21.30
CA SER A 291 -4.46 14.90 20.66
C SER A 291 -4.60 14.81 19.13
N LYS A 292 -4.31 13.64 18.53
CA LYS A 292 -4.23 13.42 17.08
C LYS A 292 -3.18 14.30 16.37
N GLN A 293 -2.18 14.76 17.08
CA GLN A 293 -1.10 15.54 16.49
C GLN A 293 0.03 14.63 16.02
N ILE A 294 0.61 14.93 14.88
CA ILE A 294 1.84 14.28 14.41
C ILE A 294 3.06 14.99 15.03
N ASP A 295 4.24 14.40 14.83
CA ASP A 295 5.50 15.00 15.30
C ASP A 295 5.64 16.44 14.80
N PRO A 296 6.03 17.43 15.65
CA PRO A 296 6.21 18.82 15.24
C PRO A 296 7.22 19.03 14.10
N ALA A 297 8.15 18.09 13.89
CA ALA A 297 9.07 18.11 12.75
C ALA A 297 8.39 17.71 11.42
N GLY A 298 7.10 17.40 11.45
CA GLY A 298 6.29 17.02 10.29
C GLY A 298 6.44 15.56 9.88
N VAL A 299 5.79 15.22 8.79
CA VAL A 299 5.82 13.86 8.19
C VAL A 299 7.19 13.61 7.57
N ARG A 300 7.87 12.56 8.04
CA ARG A 300 9.19 12.10 7.56
C ARG A 300 9.12 10.61 7.21
N PRO A 301 8.56 10.27 6.04
CA PRO A 301 8.29 8.88 5.71
C PRO A 301 9.57 8.04 5.70
N PHE A 302 9.46 6.83 6.21
CA PHE A 302 10.55 5.86 6.19
C PHE A 302 10.15 4.66 5.33
N ARG A 303 10.84 4.47 4.20
CA ARG A 303 10.72 3.33 3.27
C ARG A 303 9.29 3.08 2.74
N VAL A 304 8.46 4.12 2.70
CA VAL A 304 7.03 4.03 2.32
C VAL A 304 6.83 3.61 0.87
N ASP A 305 7.79 3.88 0.00
CA ASP A 305 7.78 3.58 -1.43
C ASP A 305 8.21 2.15 -1.78
N GLU A 306 8.99 1.49 -0.92
CA GLU A 306 9.60 0.19 -1.23
C GLU A 306 8.60 -0.91 -1.58
N PRO A 307 7.45 -1.07 -0.87
CA PRO A 307 6.45 -2.06 -1.23
C PRO A 307 5.92 -1.88 -2.66
N LEU A 308 5.63 -0.63 -3.03
CA LEU A 308 5.18 -0.30 -4.38
C LEU A 308 6.28 -0.52 -5.41
N LEU A 309 7.50 -0.06 -5.16
CA LEU A 309 8.64 -0.22 -6.09
C LEU A 309 8.93 -1.70 -6.34
N TRP A 310 8.83 -2.55 -5.32
CA TRP A 310 8.94 -3.99 -5.49
C TRP A 310 7.85 -4.56 -6.39
N LEU A 311 6.58 -4.16 -6.19
CA LEU A 311 5.48 -4.58 -7.07
C LEU A 311 5.71 -4.08 -8.50
N LEU A 312 6.08 -2.81 -8.70
CA LEU A 312 6.37 -2.25 -10.02
C LEU A 312 7.53 -2.98 -10.72
N SER A 313 8.53 -3.44 -9.96
CA SER A 313 9.62 -4.24 -10.52
C SER A 313 9.15 -5.64 -10.93
N ASN A 314 8.22 -6.27 -10.19
CA ASN A 314 7.58 -7.53 -10.58
C ASN A 314 6.74 -7.36 -11.86
N PHE A 315 6.08 -6.21 -12.03
CA PHE A 315 5.32 -5.87 -13.25
C PHE A 315 6.20 -5.37 -14.39
N LYS A 316 7.53 -5.29 -14.20
CA LYS A 316 8.49 -4.77 -15.19
C LYS A 316 8.21 -3.32 -15.60
N VAL A 317 7.63 -2.54 -14.71
CA VAL A 317 7.44 -1.09 -14.87
C VAL A 317 8.75 -0.37 -14.61
N ILE A 318 9.48 -0.76 -13.58
CA ILE A 318 10.83 -0.29 -13.26
C ILE A 318 11.83 -1.43 -13.32
N GLU A 319 13.11 -1.09 -13.44
CA GLU A 319 14.20 -2.06 -13.37
C GLU A 319 14.41 -2.56 -11.94
N ARG A 320 15.05 -3.73 -11.83
CA ARG A 320 15.47 -4.34 -10.58
C ARG A 320 16.97 -4.57 -10.62
N SER A 321 17.72 -4.16 -9.59
CA SER A 321 19.12 -4.48 -9.49
C SER A 321 19.33 -6.00 -9.38
N ARG A 322 20.52 -6.46 -9.75
CA ARG A 322 20.92 -7.84 -9.47
C ARG A 322 21.24 -7.96 -7.98
N ALA A 323 20.80 -9.05 -7.36
CA ALA A 323 21.14 -9.40 -5.99
C ALA A 323 22.62 -9.78 -5.89
#